data_677dfae10b6b0ca1cef620587bf1ed3e
#
_entry.id   677dfae10b6b0ca1cef620587bf1ed3e
#
_cell.length_a   1.000
_cell.length_b   1.000
_cell.length_c   1.000
_cell.angle_alpha   90.00
_cell.angle_beta   90.00
_cell.angle_gamma   90.00
#
_symmetry.space_group_name_H-M   'P 1'
#
loop_
_entity.id
_entity.type
_entity.pdbx_description
1 polymer ?
#
loop_
_entity_poly.entity_id
_entity_poly.type
_entity_poly.pdbx_seq_one_letter_code
_entity_poly.pdbx_strand_id
1 'polypeptide(L)'
;MSNQDLKRQLINPPQTQVLYDTYHFSQANRVGNIVWVSGQVGIDANFVPGADITEQSHLAFQALRGILEEAGGSLADVVELITFHTDLQGEVHAFGQVKDEYFPDRYPAWSAVGVTQLSLPQLRVEVRAVAVIGSGKA
;
A
#
# COMPACT_ATOMS: atom_id res chain seq x y z
N MET A 1 8.95 -23.19 -13.92
CA MET A 1 7.69 -22.59 -13.43
C MET A 1 6.53 -23.18 -14.21
N SER A 2 5.49 -23.65 -13.53
CA SER A 2 4.32 -24.19 -14.19
C SER A 2 3.42 -23.07 -14.71
N ASN A 3 2.48 -23.39 -15.62
CA ASN A 3 1.50 -22.43 -16.09
C ASN A 3 0.64 -21.83 -14.96
N GLN A 4 0.43 -22.60 -13.87
CA GLN A 4 -0.31 -22.11 -12.70
C GLN A 4 0.43 -21.01 -11.96
N ASP A 5 1.77 -21.10 -11.90
CA ASP A 5 2.59 -20.10 -11.23
C ASP A 5 2.56 -18.74 -11.95
N LEU A 6 2.24 -18.75 -13.26
CA LEU A 6 2.13 -17.55 -14.06
C LEU A 6 0.71 -16.98 -14.10
N LYS A 7 -0.24 -17.67 -13.48
CA LYS A 7 -1.63 -17.21 -13.47
C LYS A 7 -1.80 -16.03 -12.52
N ARG A 8 -2.39 -14.97 -13.04
CA ARG A 8 -2.66 -13.78 -12.22
C ARG A 8 -3.84 -14.04 -11.28
N GLN A 9 -3.59 -13.85 -9.99
CA GLN A 9 -4.63 -13.82 -8.97
C GLN A 9 -5.02 -12.38 -8.67
N LEU A 10 -6.31 -12.09 -8.72
CA LEU A 10 -6.84 -10.80 -8.30
C LEU A 10 -7.09 -10.84 -6.81
N ILE A 11 -6.54 -9.88 -6.07
CA ILE A 11 -6.67 -9.79 -4.62
C ILE A 11 -7.60 -8.63 -4.29
N ASN A 12 -8.79 -8.95 -3.78
CA ASN A 12 -9.78 -7.96 -3.41
C ASN A 12 -10.44 -8.40 -2.10
N PRO A 13 -9.95 -7.91 -0.94
CA PRO A 13 -10.59 -8.19 0.35
C PRO A 13 -12.07 -7.79 0.32
N PRO A 14 -12.95 -8.53 1.04
CA PRO A 14 -14.39 -8.26 1.00
C PRO A 14 -14.78 -6.83 1.33
N GLN A 15 -14.04 -6.18 2.24
CA GLN A 15 -14.34 -4.80 2.67
C GLN A 15 -14.19 -3.78 1.54
N THR A 16 -13.36 -4.09 0.54
CA THR A 16 -13.07 -3.18 -0.57
C THR A 16 -13.49 -3.75 -1.93
N GLN A 17 -14.26 -4.84 -1.94
CA GLN A 17 -14.77 -5.42 -3.19
C GLN A 17 -15.57 -4.38 -3.99
N VAL A 18 -16.24 -3.45 -3.32
CA VAL A 18 -17.00 -2.38 -3.97
C VAL A 18 -16.11 -1.51 -4.87
N LEU A 19 -14.83 -1.36 -4.55
CA LEU A 19 -13.91 -0.57 -5.37
C LEU A 19 -13.61 -1.29 -6.70
N TYR A 20 -13.46 -2.60 -6.65
CA TYR A 20 -13.31 -3.40 -7.87
C TYR A 20 -14.57 -3.30 -8.75
N ASP A 21 -15.74 -3.46 -8.15
CA ASP A 21 -17.01 -3.47 -8.88
C ASP A 21 -17.35 -2.10 -9.47
N THR A 22 -17.00 -1.02 -8.78
CA THR A 22 -17.37 0.34 -9.15
C THR A 22 -16.29 1.03 -9.99
N TYR A 23 -15.03 0.92 -9.58
CA TYR A 23 -13.94 1.68 -10.21
C TYR A 23 -13.01 0.81 -11.07
N HIS A 24 -13.26 -0.50 -11.13
CA HIS A 24 -12.63 -1.44 -12.06
C HIS A 24 -11.11 -1.52 -11.90
N PHE A 25 -10.66 -1.71 -10.65
CA PHE A 25 -9.27 -2.06 -10.36
C PHE A 25 -9.22 -3.04 -9.20
N SER A 26 -8.16 -3.86 -9.17
CA SER A 26 -7.90 -4.77 -8.05
C SER A 26 -7.04 -4.08 -7.01
N GLN A 27 -7.24 -4.41 -5.74
CA GLN A 27 -6.38 -3.92 -4.67
C GLN A 27 -4.96 -4.43 -4.83
N ALA A 28 -4.79 -5.66 -5.32
CA ALA A 28 -3.48 -6.18 -5.69
C ALA A 28 -3.63 -7.27 -6.75
N ASN A 29 -2.54 -7.52 -7.45
CA ASN A 29 -2.38 -8.69 -8.31
C ASN A 29 -1.20 -9.50 -7.82
N ARG A 30 -1.35 -10.82 -7.82
CA ARG A 30 -0.26 -11.74 -7.51
C ARG A 30 0.02 -12.63 -8.71
N VAL A 31 1.29 -12.74 -9.09
CA VAL A 31 1.77 -13.71 -10.09
C VAL A 31 3.01 -14.40 -9.50
N GLY A 32 2.94 -15.72 -9.36
CA GLY A 32 3.98 -16.44 -8.63
C GLY A 32 4.10 -15.91 -7.20
N ASN A 33 5.28 -15.45 -6.82
CA ASN A 33 5.51 -14.83 -5.51
C ASN A 33 5.54 -13.31 -5.53
N ILE A 34 5.28 -12.70 -6.68
CA ILE A 34 5.31 -11.23 -6.80
C ILE A 34 3.90 -10.69 -6.63
N VAL A 35 3.77 -9.66 -5.78
CA VAL A 35 2.51 -8.97 -5.52
C VAL A 35 2.68 -7.49 -5.84
N TRP A 36 1.84 -6.99 -6.73
CA TRP A 36 1.73 -5.56 -7.02
C TRP A 36 0.52 -5.04 -6.29
N VAL A 37 0.72 -4.11 -5.36
CA VAL A 37 -0.38 -3.53 -4.58
C VAL A 37 -0.71 -2.16 -5.15
N SER A 38 -1.98 -1.92 -5.46
CA SER A 38 -2.48 -0.62 -5.88
C SER A 38 -2.27 0.42 -4.79
N GLY A 39 -2.26 1.69 -5.17
CA GLY A 39 -2.12 2.78 -4.22
C GLY A 39 -3.15 2.71 -3.11
N GLN A 40 -2.68 2.77 -1.85
CA GLN A 40 -3.52 2.77 -0.66
C GLN A 40 -3.48 4.16 -0.04
N VAL A 41 -4.64 4.67 0.31
CA VAL A 41 -4.78 6.01 0.89
C VAL A 41 -5.22 5.91 2.34
N GLY A 42 -5.08 7.01 3.07
CA GLY A 42 -5.38 7.06 4.50
C GLY A 42 -6.86 7.26 4.78
N ILE A 43 -7.68 6.26 4.50
CA ILE A 43 -9.11 6.26 4.79
C ILE A 43 -9.44 5.15 5.78
N ASP A 44 -10.49 5.36 6.58
CA ASP A 44 -10.99 4.34 7.50
C ASP A 44 -11.96 3.36 6.81
N ALA A 45 -12.57 2.45 7.58
CA ALA A 45 -13.49 1.45 7.06
C ALA A 45 -14.75 2.05 6.42
N ASN A 46 -15.07 3.31 6.74
CA ASN A 46 -16.19 4.05 6.17
C ASN A 46 -15.75 4.97 5.03
N PHE A 47 -14.52 4.80 4.53
CA PHE A 47 -13.93 5.61 3.47
C PHE A 47 -13.77 7.09 3.85
N VAL A 48 -13.61 7.37 5.13
CA VAL A 48 -13.39 8.74 5.64
C VAL A 48 -11.88 8.97 5.80
N PRO A 49 -11.33 10.03 5.17
CA PRO A 49 -9.91 10.35 5.33
C PRO A 49 -9.52 10.67 6.77
N GLY A 50 -8.33 10.22 7.16
CA GLY A 50 -7.77 10.57 8.46
C GLY A 50 -7.59 12.08 8.62
N ALA A 51 -7.55 12.54 9.88
CA ALA A 51 -7.57 13.96 10.21
C ALA A 51 -6.28 14.70 9.85
N ASP A 52 -5.14 14.01 9.85
CA ASP A 52 -3.82 14.59 9.57
C ASP A 52 -2.91 13.56 8.90
N ILE A 53 -1.69 13.99 8.58
CA ILE A 53 -0.72 13.13 7.89
C ILE A 53 -0.36 11.88 8.72
N THR A 54 -0.26 12.01 10.04
CA THR A 54 0.08 10.89 10.92
C THR A 54 -1.02 9.82 10.88
N GLU A 55 -2.28 10.22 11.07
CA GLU A 55 -3.41 9.30 11.02
C GLU A 55 -3.56 8.68 9.64
N GLN A 56 -3.45 9.48 8.57
CA GLN A 56 -3.56 8.96 7.22
C GLN A 56 -2.43 7.98 6.89
N SER A 57 -1.21 8.24 7.38
CA SER A 57 -0.09 7.33 7.17
C SER A 57 -0.34 5.98 7.84
N HIS A 58 -0.82 5.97 9.08
CA HIS A 58 -1.19 4.73 9.77
C HIS A 58 -2.27 3.97 9.01
N LEU A 59 -3.34 4.65 8.60
CA LEU A 59 -4.44 4.00 7.87
C LEU A 59 -3.96 3.41 6.56
N ALA A 60 -3.12 4.14 5.83
CA ALA A 60 -2.59 3.66 4.54
C ALA A 60 -1.72 2.41 4.72
N PHE A 61 -0.82 2.39 5.72
CA PHE A 61 0.01 1.21 5.98
C PHE A 61 -0.77 0.03 6.54
N GLN A 62 -1.81 0.28 7.34
CA GLN A 62 -2.69 -0.79 7.81
C GLN A 62 -3.44 -1.42 6.64
N ALA A 63 -3.92 -0.61 5.69
CA ALA A 63 -4.56 -1.11 4.48
C ALA A 63 -3.58 -1.94 3.64
N LEU A 64 -2.36 -1.45 3.43
CA LEU A 64 -1.31 -2.17 2.73
C LEU A 64 -1.04 -3.53 3.38
N ARG A 65 -0.89 -3.55 4.71
CA ARG A 65 -0.66 -4.79 5.46
C ARG A 65 -1.78 -5.80 5.26
N GLY A 66 -3.02 -5.35 5.36
CA GLY A 66 -4.18 -6.24 5.19
C GLY A 66 -4.26 -6.85 3.80
N ILE A 67 -3.95 -6.08 2.76
CA ILE A 67 -3.94 -6.56 1.39
C ILE A 67 -2.81 -7.58 1.17
N LEU A 68 -1.62 -7.31 1.70
CA LEU A 68 -0.50 -8.26 1.59
C LEU A 68 -0.80 -9.56 2.31
N GLU A 69 -1.43 -9.52 3.49
CA GLU A 69 -1.83 -10.72 4.22
C GLU A 69 -2.87 -11.51 3.44
N GLU A 70 -3.84 -10.84 2.83
CA GLU A 70 -4.83 -11.49 1.94
C GLU A 70 -4.15 -12.18 0.76
N ALA A 71 -3.08 -11.61 0.25
CA ALA A 71 -2.30 -12.19 -0.84
C ALA A 71 -1.36 -13.31 -0.41
N GLY A 72 -1.24 -13.57 0.89
CA GLY A 72 -0.36 -14.62 1.43
C GLY A 72 1.03 -14.13 1.84
N GLY A 73 1.24 -12.82 1.89
CA GLY A 73 2.51 -12.21 2.25
C GLY A 73 2.43 -11.38 3.53
N SER A 74 3.40 -10.50 3.70
CA SER A 74 3.47 -9.60 4.84
C SER A 74 4.21 -8.30 4.46
N LEU A 75 4.16 -7.31 5.34
CA LEU A 75 4.92 -6.07 5.14
C LEU A 75 6.42 -6.32 5.00
N ALA A 76 6.96 -7.33 5.70
CA ALA A 76 8.37 -7.69 5.61
C ALA A 76 8.77 -8.14 4.19
N ASP A 77 7.82 -8.55 3.36
CA ASP A 77 8.07 -8.99 1.99
C ASP A 77 8.12 -7.83 0.98
N VAL A 78 7.82 -6.60 1.41
CA VAL A 78 7.85 -5.43 0.52
C VAL A 78 9.29 -5.14 0.13
N VAL A 79 9.53 -5.09 -1.19
CA VAL A 79 10.84 -4.80 -1.75
C VAL A 79 10.91 -3.39 -2.31
N GLU A 80 9.77 -2.82 -2.69
CA GLU A 80 9.69 -1.47 -3.24
C GLU A 80 8.47 -0.76 -2.68
N LEU A 81 8.67 0.48 -2.23
CA LEU A 81 7.63 1.36 -1.75
C LEU A 81 7.70 2.66 -2.55
N ILE A 82 6.59 3.07 -3.14
CA ILE A 82 6.47 4.35 -3.81
C ILE A 82 5.35 5.11 -3.12
N THR A 83 5.64 6.32 -2.67
CA THR A 83 4.68 7.13 -1.93
C THR A 83 4.46 8.48 -2.62
N PHE A 84 3.21 8.93 -2.60
CA PHE A 84 2.79 10.16 -3.26
C PHE A 84 2.22 11.10 -2.19
N HIS A 85 2.68 12.36 -2.21
CA HIS A 85 2.40 13.31 -1.14
C HIS A 85 1.94 14.65 -1.73
N THR A 86 0.85 15.20 -1.21
CA THR A 86 0.38 16.53 -1.62
C THR A 86 1.21 17.64 -0.99
N ASP A 87 1.91 17.37 0.11
CA ASP A 87 2.84 18.30 0.76
C ASP A 87 4.10 17.53 1.19
N LEU A 88 4.88 17.08 0.20
CA LEU A 88 6.04 16.23 0.43
C LEU A 88 7.04 16.89 1.39
N GLN A 89 7.47 18.12 1.07
CA GLN A 89 8.53 18.77 1.85
C GLN A 89 8.07 19.08 3.27
N GLY A 90 6.81 19.41 3.46
CA GLY A 90 6.27 19.75 4.78
C GLY A 90 5.96 18.54 5.64
N GLU A 91 5.68 17.37 5.05
CA GLU A 91 5.12 16.23 5.78
C GLU A 91 5.92 14.94 5.70
N VAL A 92 6.97 14.87 4.88
CA VAL A 92 7.71 13.60 4.70
C VAL A 92 8.37 13.14 6.00
N HIS A 93 8.77 14.05 6.87
CA HIS A 93 9.36 13.70 8.16
C HIS A 93 8.35 12.97 9.06
N ALA A 94 7.15 13.54 9.23
CA ALA A 94 6.09 12.92 10.03
C ALA A 94 5.66 11.57 9.41
N PHE A 95 5.54 11.53 8.08
CA PHE A 95 5.25 10.29 7.37
C PHE A 95 6.33 9.23 7.64
N GLY A 96 7.60 9.61 7.56
CA GLY A 96 8.73 8.71 7.77
C GLY A 96 8.75 8.10 9.17
N GLN A 97 8.36 8.86 10.18
CA GLN A 97 8.24 8.35 11.55
C GLN A 97 7.22 7.21 11.63
N VAL A 98 6.07 7.36 10.97
CA VAL A 98 5.06 6.30 10.90
C VAL A 98 5.57 5.13 10.08
N LYS A 99 6.17 5.41 8.91
CA LYS A 99 6.72 4.37 8.04
C LYS A 99 7.69 3.46 8.79
N ASP A 100 8.52 4.01 9.64
CA ASP A 100 9.52 3.24 10.39
C ASP A 100 8.89 2.27 11.40
N GLU A 101 7.66 2.51 11.84
CA GLU A 101 6.93 1.57 12.70
C GLU A 101 6.49 0.32 11.92
N TYR A 102 6.18 0.47 10.63
CA TYR A 102 5.74 -0.64 9.78
C TYR A 102 6.90 -1.34 9.08
N PHE A 103 8.02 -0.65 8.90
CA PHE A 103 9.24 -1.17 8.28
C PHE A 103 10.43 -0.88 9.21
N PRO A 104 10.54 -1.63 10.34
CA PRO A 104 11.52 -1.31 11.37
C PRO A 104 12.97 -1.67 11.03
N ASP A 105 13.17 -2.55 10.06
CA ASP A 105 14.49 -2.97 9.60
C ASP A 105 14.40 -3.50 8.16
N ARG A 106 15.55 -3.84 7.57
CA ARG A 106 15.60 -4.42 6.21
C ARG A 106 14.76 -3.61 5.23
N TYR A 107 15.05 -2.33 5.17
CA TYR A 107 14.21 -1.32 4.53
C TYR A 107 14.00 -1.59 3.04
N PRO A 108 12.77 -1.48 2.52
CA PRO A 108 12.53 -1.58 1.09
C PRO A 108 13.15 -0.40 0.35
N ALA A 109 13.38 -0.57 -0.96
CA ALA A 109 13.65 0.58 -1.81
C ALA A 109 12.46 1.54 -1.72
N TRP A 110 12.72 2.84 -1.62
CA TRP A 110 11.66 3.83 -1.43
C TRP A 110 11.89 5.06 -2.30
N SER A 111 10.83 5.48 -3.01
CA SER A 111 10.78 6.76 -3.69
C SER A 111 9.56 7.53 -3.21
N ALA A 112 9.75 8.78 -2.82
CA ALA A 112 8.69 9.67 -2.40
C ALA A 112 8.52 10.78 -3.45
N VAL A 113 7.29 10.99 -3.90
CA VAL A 113 6.97 11.89 -5.01
C VAL A 113 5.94 12.91 -4.55
N GLY A 114 6.22 14.20 -4.78
CA GLY A 114 5.24 15.26 -4.57
C GLY A 114 4.26 15.31 -5.74
N VAL A 115 2.97 15.44 -5.43
CA VAL A 115 1.90 15.51 -6.43
C VAL A 115 0.97 16.69 -6.13
N THR A 116 0.24 17.15 -7.13
CA THR A 116 -0.66 18.29 -6.94
C THR A 116 -1.96 17.90 -6.25
N GLN A 117 -2.42 16.66 -6.39
CA GLN A 117 -3.65 16.18 -5.80
C GLN A 117 -3.70 14.66 -5.80
N LEU A 118 -4.55 14.11 -4.94
CA LEU A 118 -4.91 12.70 -4.90
C LEU A 118 -6.40 12.58 -5.21
N SER A 119 -6.96 11.37 -5.05
CA SER A 119 -8.35 11.10 -5.47
C SER A 119 -9.41 11.90 -4.71
N LEU A 120 -9.11 12.33 -3.48
CA LEU A 120 -10.02 13.17 -2.69
C LEU A 120 -9.24 14.38 -2.17
N PRO A 121 -9.91 15.56 -2.00
CA PRO A 121 -9.24 16.79 -1.58
C PRO A 121 -8.53 16.69 -0.22
N GLN A 122 -9.05 15.88 0.70
CA GLN A 122 -8.49 15.73 2.04
C GLN A 122 -7.30 14.79 2.11
N LEU A 123 -7.05 14.00 1.08
CA LEU A 123 -5.96 13.03 1.09
C LEU A 123 -4.61 13.72 0.96
N ARG A 124 -3.68 13.32 1.81
CA ARG A 124 -2.33 13.89 1.88
C ARG A 124 -1.26 12.93 1.41
N VAL A 125 -1.55 11.62 1.44
CA VAL A 125 -0.58 10.59 1.10
C VAL A 125 -1.25 9.38 0.48
N GLU A 126 -0.54 8.76 -0.46
CA GLU A 126 -0.89 7.47 -1.03
C GLU A 126 0.37 6.60 -1.04
N VAL A 127 0.23 5.33 -0.68
CA VAL A 127 1.35 4.38 -0.68
C VAL A 127 1.08 3.25 -1.65
N ARG A 128 2.09 2.91 -2.45
CA ARG A 128 2.06 1.81 -3.40
C ARG A 128 3.26 0.91 -3.13
N ALA A 129 3.09 -0.41 -3.28
CA ALA A 129 4.16 -1.35 -2.98
C ALA A 129 4.23 -2.49 -3.97
N VAL A 130 5.44 -3.04 -4.10
CA VAL A 130 5.70 -4.34 -4.73
C VAL A 130 6.32 -5.22 -3.67
N ALA A 131 5.80 -6.44 -3.54
CA ALA A 131 6.30 -7.42 -2.57
C ALA A 131 6.68 -8.72 -3.28
N VAL A 132 7.64 -9.42 -2.69
CA VAL A 132 7.99 -10.79 -3.11
C VAL A 132 7.78 -11.68 -1.91
N ILE A 133 6.74 -12.52 -1.96
CA ILE A 133 6.31 -13.36 -0.83
C ILE A 133 7.44 -14.27 -0.41
N GLY A 134 7.75 -14.28 0.88
CA GLY A 134 8.82 -15.06 1.47
C GLY A 134 10.17 -14.34 1.54
N SER A 135 10.34 -13.22 0.83
CA SER A 135 11.62 -12.50 0.78
C SER A 135 11.94 -11.79 2.11
N GLY A 136 10.94 -11.55 2.95
CA GLY A 136 11.11 -10.90 4.24
C GLY A 136 11.69 -11.79 5.33
N LYS A 137 11.86 -13.06 5.06
CA LYS A 137 12.45 -13.99 6.03
C LYS A 137 13.96 -13.80 6.09
N ALA A 138 14.46 -13.72 7.30
CA ALA A 138 15.90 -13.56 7.54
C ALA A 138 16.67 -14.82 7.11
#